data_294674f1f1035000abb9ab6b3f3d3593
#
_entry.id   294674f1f1035000abb9ab6b3f3d3593
#
_cell.length_a   1.000
_cell.length_b   1.000
_cell.length_c   1.000
_cell.angle_alpha   90.00
_cell.angle_beta   90.00
_cell.angle_gamma   90.00
#
_symmetry.space_group_name_H-M   'P 1'
#
loop_
_entity.id
_entity.type
_entity.pdbx_description
1 polymer ?
#
loop_
_entity_poly.entity_id
_entity_poly.type
_entity_poly.pdbx_seq_one_letter_code
_entity_poly.pdbx_strand_id
1 'polypeptide(L)'
;MSILSLQNISFSYGRTPVLENVSYEFEKGKMYCIVGKSGAGKTTLLSLLSGLASPGGGEILYDNKNVAKIDKYTFRSKYIGVVFQSFNLITKYTALENVVLSMDVAGYKCKNKKQRAVELLDSVGLDEDEANRRVLKLSGGQQQRVAIARALSYAPDIILADEPTGNLDAETQNEIMNIFRDLASQGKCVILVSHSPEVAAMCDERYELVKLGRTKK
;
A
#
# COMPACT_ATOMS: atom_id res chain seq x y z
N MET A 1 -5.09 -17.45 -9.04
CA MET A 1 -6.30 -17.26 -8.18
C MET A 1 -6.20 -15.90 -7.52
N SER A 2 -7.29 -15.14 -7.59
CA SER A 2 -7.34 -13.79 -7.02
C SER A 2 -7.24 -13.85 -5.49
N ILE A 3 -6.30 -13.07 -4.91
CA ILE A 3 -6.17 -12.92 -3.45
C ILE A 3 -7.08 -11.81 -2.93
N LEU A 4 -7.34 -10.79 -3.77
CA LEU A 4 -8.23 -9.68 -3.46
C LEU A 4 -9.07 -9.38 -4.70
N SER A 5 -10.38 -9.27 -4.54
CA SER A 5 -11.27 -8.89 -5.63
C SER A 5 -12.31 -7.86 -5.19
N LEU A 6 -12.67 -6.99 -6.10
CA LEU A 6 -13.74 -6.03 -5.96
C LEU A 6 -14.87 -6.43 -6.91
N GLN A 7 -16.09 -6.49 -6.41
CA GLN A 7 -17.26 -6.87 -7.19
C GLN A 7 -18.30 -5.75 -7.12
N ASN A 8 -18.47 -5.03 -8.24
CA ASN A 8 -19.46 -3.96 -8.42
C ASN A 8 -19.40 -2.88 -7.33
N ILE A 9 -18.18 -2.49 -6.92
CA ILE A 9 -17.97 -1.52 -5.84
C ILE A 9 -18.51 -0.16 -6.23
N SER A 10 -19.35 0.38 -5.35
CA SER A 10 -19.85 1.77 -5.44
C SER A 10 -19.62 2.47 -4.10
N PHE A 11 -19.24 3.75 -4.17
CA PHE A 11 -18.98 4.55 -2.97
C PHE A 11 -19.31 6.04 -3.21
N SER A 12 -19.85 6.68 -2.16
CA SER A 12 -20.19 8.11 -2.18
C SER A 12 -19.80 8.78 -0.87
N TYR A 13 -19.35 10.03 -0.93
CA TYR A 13 -19.27 10.91 0.24
C TYR A 13 -20.57 11.71 0.36
N GLY A 14 -21.42 11.30 1.29
CA GLY A 14 -22.77 11.84 1.40
C GLY A 14 -23.57 11.60 0.08
N ARG A 15 -23.93 12.68 -0.62
CA ARG A 15 -24.65 12.60 -1.89
C ARG A 15 -23.75 12.65 -3.13
N THR A 16 -22.43 12.74 -2.95
CA THR A 16 -21.50 12.86 -4.08
C THR A 16 -20.92 11.47 -4.41
N PRO A 17 -21.29 10.87 -5.56
CA PRO A 17 -20.74 9.60 -5.98
C PRO A 17 -19.25 9.77 -6.38
N VAL A 18 -18.43 8.80 -6.01
CA VAL A 18 -16.98 8.78 -6.29
C VAL A 18 -16.59 7.55 -7.07
N LEU A 19 -17.16 6.40 -6.73
CA LEU A 19 -16.95 5.13 -7.43
C LEU A 19 -18.31 4.53 -7.79
N GLU A 20 -18.41 3.93 -8.98
CA GLU A 20 -19.63 3.29 -9.47
C GLU A 20 -19.27 2.03 -10.27
N ASN A 21 -19.80 0.89 -9.82
CA ASN A 21 -19.65 -0.42 -10.47
C ASN A 21 -18.20 -0.82 -10.80
N VAL A 22 -17.25 -0.54 -9.88
CA VAL A 22 -15.83 -0.89 -10.06
C VAL A 22 -15.63 -2.36 -9.70
N SER A 23 -15.07 -3.13 -10.65
CA SER A 23 -14.73 -4.55 -10.45
C SER A 23 -13.30 -4.79 -10.91
N TYR A 24 -12.44 -5.28 -10.00
CA TYR A 24 -11.04 -5.60 -10.26
C TYR A 24 -10.65 -6.90 -9.56
N GLU A 25 -9.67 -7.60 -10.12
CA GLU A 25 -9.10 -8.79 -9.53
C GLU A 25 -7.58 -8.64 -9.38
N PHE A 26 -7.05 -9.08 -8.23
CA PHE A 26 -5.64 -8.98 -7.91
C PHE A 26 -5.11 -10.34 -7.47
N GLU A 27 -4.03 -10.78 -8.09
CA GLU A 27 -3.38 -12.08 -7.83
C GLU A 27 -2.08 -11.91 -7.05
N LYS A 28 -1.68 -12.94 -6.32
CA LYS A 28 -0.33 -13.03 -5.73
C LYS A 28 0.72 -13.10 -6.83
N GLY A 29 1.89 -12.54 -6.55
CA GLY A 29 3.03 -12.57 -7.48
C GLY A 29 2.96 -11.55 -8.60
N LYS A 30 1.99 -10.63 -8.56
CA LYS A 30 1.82 -9.58 -9.57
C LYS A 30 1.85 -8.19 -8.97
N MET A 31 2.26 -7.25 -9.79
CA MET A 31 2.27 -5.81 -9.51
C MET A 31 1.24 -5.10 -10.40
N TYR A 32 0.29 -4.44 -9.77
CA TYR A 32 -0.82 -3.71 -10.41
C TYR A 32 -0.65 -2.21 -10.26
N CYS A 33 -1.03 -1.45 -11.27
CA CYS A 33 -1.12 -0.01 -11.18
C CYS A 33 -2.56 0.47 -11.44
N ILE A 34 -3.16 1.16 -10.49
CA ILE A 34 -4.43 1.86 -10.64
C ILE A 34 -4.11 3.28 -11.07
N VAL A 35 -4.42 3.59 -12.31
CA VAL A 35 -4.22 4.93 -12.90
C VAL A 35 -5.54 5.69 -13.00
N GLY A 36 -5.46 6.99 -13.13
CA GLY A 36 -6.64 7.84 -13.35
C GLY A 36 -6.34 9.31 -13.08
N LYS A 37 -7.16 10.19 -13.63
CA LYS A 37 -7.03 11.65 -13.45
C LYS A 37 -7.17 12.04 -11.97
N SER A 38 -6.65 13.22 -11.61
CA SER A 38 -6.87 13.77 -10.28
C SER A 38 -8.37 13.85 -9.96
N GLY A 39 -8.74 13.39 -8.77
CA GLY A 39 -10.15 13.31 -8.34
C GLY A 39 -10.97 12.18 -8.96
N ALA A 40 -10.33 11.16 -9.57
CA ALA A 40 -11.02 9.96 -10.06
C ALA A 40 -11.43 8.98 -8.95
N GLY A 41 -11.00 9.21 -7.70
CA GLY A 41 -11.34 8.33 -6.58
C GLY A 41 -10.26 7.31 -6.22
N LYS A 42 -9.03 7.44 -6.73
CA LYS A 42 -7.92 6.49 -6.50
C LYS A 42 -7.63 6.28 -5.00
N THR A 43 -7.43 7.36 -4.24
CA THR A 43 -7.20 7.30 -2.78
C THR A 43 -8.44 6.75 -2.03
N THR A 44 -9.64 7.04 -2.53
CA THR A 44 -10.88 6.45 -2.00
C THR A 44 -10.90 4.94 -2.22
N LEU A 45 -10.56 4.48 -3.43
CA LEU A 45 -10.47 3.06 -3.74
C LEU A 45 -9.43 2.37 -2.86
N LEU A 46 -8.26 2.99 -2.66
CA LEU A 46 -7.22 2.47 -1.78
C LEU A 46 -7.68 2.39 -0.31
N SER A 47 -8.48 3.37 0.15
CA SER A 47 -9.10 3.34 1.48
C SER A 47 -10.11 2.17 1.64
N LEU A 48 -10.83 1.83 0.59
CA LEU A 48 -11.71 0.65 0.57
C LEU A 48 -10.91 -0.65 0.58
N LEU A 49 -9.88 -0.77 -0.29
CA LEU A 49 -8.99 -1.93 -0.36
C LEU A 49 -8.26 -2.19 0.95
N SER A 50 -7.87 -1.13 1.67
CA SER A 50 -7.20 -1.24 2.97
C SER A 50 -8.15 -1.50 4.15
N GLY A 51 -9.46 -1.50 3.94
CA GLY A 51 -10.46 -1.66 5.01
C GLY A 51 -10.57 -0.44 5.94
N LEU A 52 -10.03 0.73 5.53
CA LEU A 52 -10.24 2.00 6.23
C LEU A 52 -11.66 2.55 6.01
N ALA A 53 -12.21 2.32 4.83
CA ALA A 53 -13.60 2.62 4.50
C ALA A 53 -14.35 1.33 4.12
N SER A 54 -15.69 1.39 4.16
CA SER A 54 -16.55 0.31 3.69
C SER A 54 -17.28 0.75 2.43
N PRO A 55 -17.45 -0.12 1.43
CA PRO A 55 -18.21 0.22 0.22
C PRO A 55 -19.67 0.53 0.54
N GLY A 56 -20.29 1.42 -0.25
CA GLY A 56 -21.71 1.69 -0.18
C GLY A 56 -22.56 0.66 -0.95
N GLY A 57 -21.94 -0.05 -1.89
CA GLY A 57 -22.53 -1.16 -2.66
C GLY A 57 -21.44 -2.07 -3.20
N GLY A 58 -21.82 -3.29 -3.56
CA GLY A 58 -20.88 -4.33 -3.96
C GLY A 58 -20.14 -4.96 -2.78
N GLU A 59 -19.14 -5.79 -3.06
CA GLU A 59 -18.36 -6.44 -2.02
C GLU A 59 -16.89 -6.57 -2.38
N ILE A 60 -16.03 -6.57 -1.33
CA ILE A 60 -14.60 -6.82 -1.44
C ILE A 60 -14.33 -8.19 -0.84
N LEU A 61 -13.66 -9.05 -1.59
CA LEU A 61 -13.29 -10.39 -1.16
C LEU A 61 -11.79 -10.49 -0.98
N TYR A 62 -11.36 -11.01 0.15
CA TYR A 62 -9.99 -11.44 0.43
C TYR A 62 -9.99 -12.97 0.55
N ASP A 63 -9.23 -13.67 -0.28
CA ASP A 63 -9.18 -15.13 -0.34
C ASP A 63 -10.60 -15.75 -0.36
N ASN A 64 -11.46 -15.23 -1.25
CA ASN A 64 -12.88 -15.59 -1.42
C ASN A 64 -13.78 -15.33 -0.18
N LYS A 65 -13.28 -14.62 0.84
CA LYS A 65 -14.07 -14.23 2.02
C LYS A 65 -14.41 -12.75 1.96
N ASN A 66 -15.68 -12.42 2.16
CA ASN A 66 -16.09 -11.02 2.20
C ASN A 66 -15.40 -10.28 3.35
N VAL A 67 -14.65 -9.23 3.03
CA VAL A 67 -13.88 -8.41 3.99
C VAL A 67 -14.78 -7.79 5.08
N ALA A 68 -16.06 -7.51 4.77
CA ALA A 68 -17.01 -7.00 5.75
C ALA A 68 -17.30 -8.01 6.90
N LYS A 69 -17.01 -9.31 6.67
CA LYS A 69 -17.14 -10.38 7.68
C LYS A 69 -15.85 -10.66 8.44
N ILE A 70 -14.75 -10.03 8.06
CA ILE A 70 -13.47 -10.13 8.75
C ILE A 70 -13.36 -8.95 9.73
N ASP A 71 -12.86 -9.22 10.94
CA ASP A 71 -12.57 -8.13 11.88
C ASP A 71 -11.62 -7.11 11.24
N LYS A 72 -12.02 -5.83 11.23
CA LYS A 72 -11.30 -4.76 10.53
C LYS A 72 -9.87 -4.55 11.05
N TYR A 73 -9.65 -4.75 12.36
CA TYR A 73 -8.31 -4.67 12.92
C TYR A 73 -7.45 -5.82 12.42
N THR A 74 -7.96 -7.04 12.47
CA THR A 74 -7.29 -8.24 11.95
C THR A 74 -6.97 -8.10 10.46
N PHE A 75 -7.90 -7.58 9.66
CA PHE A 75 -7.69 -7.39 8.23
C PHE A 75 -6.49 -6.45 7.96
N ARG A 76 -6.47 -5.29 8.61
CA ARG A 76 -5.41 -4.29 8.44
C ARG A 76 -4.07 -4.69 9.06
N SER A 77 -4.09 -5.40 10.19
CA SER A 77 -2.86 -5.74 10.92
C SER A 77 -2.20 -7.03 10.50
N LYS A 78 -2.86 -7.84 9.64
CA LYS A 78 -2.31 -9.13 9.19
C LYS A 78 -2.17 -9.26 7.70
N TYR A 79 -3.13 -8.72 6.92
CA TYR A 79 -3.22 -9.04 5.50
C TYR A 79 -2.81 -7.88 4.58
N ILE A 80 -2.89 -6.64 5.08
CA ILE A 80 -2.68 -5.44 4.27
C ILE A 80 -1.52 -4.61 4.82
N GLY A 81 -0.48 -4.38 4.02
CA GLY A 81 0.54 -3.36 4.27
C GLY A 81 0.24 -2.10 3.46
N VAL A 82 0.31 -0.92 4.08
CA VAL A 82 0.03 0.35 3.38
C VAL A 82 1.25 1.25 3.40
N VAL A 83 1.61 1.75 2.21
CA VAL A 83 2.67 2.73 1.98
C VAL A 83 2.00 4.00 1.46
N PHE A 84 2.20 5.13 2.16
CA PHE A 84 1.59 6.42 1.82
C PHE A 84 2.58 7.35 1.11
N GLN A 85 2.07 8.25 0.29
CA GLN A 85 2.84 9.28 -0.39
C GLN A 85 3.65 10.16 0.59
N SER A 86 3.08 10.50 1.74
CA SER A 86 3.71 11.35 2.76
C SER A 86 4.50 10.55 3.80
N PHE A 87 4.89 9.31 3.50
CA PHE A 87 5.60 8.36 4.37
C PHE A 87 4.86 8.02 5.67
N ASN A 88 4.24 8.99 6.34
CA ASN A 88 3.51 8.88 7.62
C ASN A 88 4.35 8.19 8.72
N LEU A 89 5.64 8.54 8.79
CA LEU A 89 6.56 8.06 9.81
C LEU A 89 6.42 8.86 11.10
N ILE A 90 6.70 8.21 12.24
CA ILE A 90 6.75 8.89 13.52
C ILE A 90 8.09 9.62 13.62
N THR A 91 8.04 10.94 13.48
CA THR A 91 9.21 11.80 13.25
C THR A 91 10.21 11.84 14.42
N LYS A 92 9.76 11.55 15.66
CA LYS A 92 10.59 11.46 16.85
C LYS A 92 11.39 10.16 16.96
N TYR A 93 11.01 9.14 16.16
CA TYR A 93 11.57 7.80 16.19
C TYR A 93 12.66 7.62 15.12
N THR A 94 13.52 6.65 15.35
CA THR A 94 14.47 6.13 14.35
C THR A 94 13.71 5.30 13.29
N ALA A 95 14.40 4.93 12.20
CA ALA A 95 13.84 4.00 11.23
C ALA A 95 13.49 2.66 11.89
N LEU A 96 14.42 2.12 12.69
CA LEU A 96 14.23 0.87 13.44
C LEU A 96 13.01 0.91 14.36
N GLU A 97 12.86 1.98 15.14
CA GLU A 97 11.75 2.15 16.08
C GLU A 97 10.39 2.24 15.35
N ASN A 98 10.33 2.88 14.16
CA ASN A 98 9.12 2.92 13.35
C ASN A 98 8.67 1.52 12.91
N VAL A 99 9.62 0.65 12.53
CA VAL A 99 9.33 -0.73 12.11
C VAL A 99 8.94 -1.60 13.30
N VAL A 100 9.67 -1.51 14.43
CA VAL A 100 9.37 -2.28 15.65
C VAL A 100 7.99 -1.92 16.19
N LEU A 101 7.66 -0.63 16.27
CA LEU A 101 6.34 -0.19 16.74
C LEU A 101 5.21 -0.75 15.89
N SER A 102 5.39 -0.82 14.56
CA SER A 102 4.39 -1.42 13.68
C SER A 102 4.15 -2.90 13.98
N MET A 103 5.21 -3.66 14.29
CA MET A 103 5.08 -5.05 14.77
C MET A 103 4.32 -5.14 16.09
N ASP A 104 4.59 -4.20 17.02
CA ASP A 104 3.93 -4.18 18.34
C ASP A 104 2.43 -3.89 18.18
N VAL A 105 2.07 -2.87 17.41
CA VAL A 105 0.69 -2.51 17.12
C VAL A 105 -0.06 -3.65 16.42
N ALA A 106 0.59 -4.32 15.45
CA ALA A 106 0.00 -5.46 14.74
C ALA A 106 -0.11 -6.73 15.62
N GLY A 107 0.47 -6.76 16.81
CA GLY A 107 0.54 -7.96 17.65
C GLY A 107 1.41 -9.05 17.03
N TYR A 108 2.37 -8.68 16.16
CA TYR A 108 3.23 -9.63 15.47
C TYR A 108 4.18 -10.33 16.45
N LYS A 109 4.18 -11.65 16.45
CA LYS A 109 4.98 -12.47 17.37
C LYS A 109 6.23 -12.98 16.67
N CYS A 110 7.40 -12.57 17.14
CA CYS A 110 8.70 -13.15 16.77
C CYS A 110 9.65 -13.12 17.96
N LYS A 111 10.73 -13.91 17.90
CA LYS A 111 11.70 -14.03 19.01
C LYS A 111 12.43 -12.73 19.31
N ASN A 112 12.81 -11.98 18.27
CA ASN A 112 13.54 -10.72 18.40
C ASN A 112 13.03 -9.71 17.34
N LYS A 113 12.16 -8.79 17.76
CA LYS A 113 11.58 -7.76 16.88
C LYS A 113 12.63 -6.78 16.36
N LYS A 114 13.65 -6.43 17.18
CA LYS A 114 14.71 -5.52 16.72
C LYS A 114 15.54 -6.16 15.60
N GLN A 115 15.96 -7.41 15.79
CA GLN A 115 16.69 -8.13 14.74
C GLN A 115 15.86 -8.23 13.45
N ARG A 116 14.58 -8.59 13.58
CA ARG A 116 13.67 -8.66 12.43
C ARG A 116 13.48 -7.31 11.74
N ALA A 117 13.45 -6.22 12.49
CA ALA A 117 13.35 -4.88 11.93
C ALA A 117 14.62 -4.47 11.18
N VAL A 118 15.82 -4.81 11.70
CA VAL A 118 17.09 -4.60 10.98
C VAL A 118 17.09 -5.37 9.66
N GLU A 119 16.73 -6.66 9.68
CA GLU A 119 16.64 -7.48 8.44
C GLU A 119 15.68 -6.89 7.41
N LEU A 120 14.54 -6.34 7.85
CA LEU A 120 13.59 -5.70 6.96
C LEU A 120 14.12 -4.38 6.38
N LEU A 121 14.82 -3.58 7.18
CA LEU A 121 15.43 -2.34 6.71
C LEU A 121 16.57 -2.63 5.72
N ASP A 122 17.41 -3.62 6.01
CA ASP A 122 18.44 -4.09 5.09
C ASP A 122 17.86 -4.59 3.77
N SER A 123 16.76 -5.36 3.83
CA SER A 123 16.08 -5.88 2.61
C SER A 123 15.52 -4.81 1.69
N VAL A 124 15.33 -3.58 2.18
CA VAL A 124 14.94 -2.42 1.37
C VAL A 124 16.10 -1.47 1.11
N GLY A 125 17.34 -1.87 1.41
CA GLY A 125 18.57 -1.14 1.12
C GLY A 125 18.87 -0.01 2.11
N LEU A 126 18.57 -0.19 3.40
CA LEU A 126 18.99 0.70 4.50
C LEU A 126 19.96 -0.03 5.40
N ASP A 127 21.15 0.52 5.58
CA ASP A 127 22.19 -0.04 6.45
C ASP A 127 21.87 0.16 7.96
N GLU A 128 22.73 -0.39 8.82
CA GLU A 128 22.57 -0.31 10.27
C GLU A 128 22.66 1.12 10.81
N ASP A 129 23.53 1.95 10.24
CA ASP A 129 23.67 3.35 10.62
C ASP A 129 22.41 4.13 10.29
N GLU A 130 21.84 3.92 9.10
CA GLU A 130 20.58 4.53 8.65
C GLU A 130 19.40 4.03 9.47
N ALA A 131 19.36 2.73 9.81
CA ALA A 131 18.35 2.13 10.66
C ALA A 131 18.27 2.81 12.04
N ASN A 132 19.40 3.23 12.59
CA ASN A 132 19.50 3.89 13.89
C ASN A 132 19.34 5.42 13.84
N ARG A 133 19.20 6.02 12.64
CA ARG A 133 18.94 7.46 12.49
C ARG A 133 17.47 7.79 12.71
N ARG A 134 17.20 8.96 13.28
CA ARG A 134 15.84 9.53 13.30
C ARG A 134 15.37 9.80 11.87
N VAL A 135 14.12 9.46 11.56
CA VAL A 135 13.60 9.53 10.19
C VAL A 135 13.70 10.93 9.56
N LEU A 136 13.66 12.01 10.36
CA LEU A 136 13.87 13.38 9.87
C LEU A 136 15.29 13.67 9.38
N LYS A 137 16.27 12.81 9.70
CA LYS A 137 17.65 12.91 9.22
C LYS A 137 17.94 12.05 8.00
N LEU A 138 16.94 11.37 7.50
CA LEU A 138 16.99 10.54 6.32
C LEU A 138 16.51 11.31 5.09
N SER A 139 17.05 10.99 3.90
CA SER A 139 16.56 11.51 2.63
C SER A 139 15.13 11.06 2.35
N GLY A 140 14.44 11.67 1.37
CA GLY A 140 13.10 11.26 0.97
C GLY A 140 13.02 9.80 0.53
N GLY A 141 13.98 9.34 -0.25
CA GLY A 141 14.07 7.94 -0.68
C GLY A 141 14.32 6.98 0.48
N GLN A 142 15.20 7.35 1.44
CA GLN A 142 15.42 6.57 2.65
C GLN A 142 14.17 6.50 3.52
N GLN A 143 13.43 7.62 3.69
CA GLN A 143 12.16 7.63 4.41
C GLN A 143 11.11 6.74 3.73
N GLN A 144 11.07 6.71 2.40
CA GLN A 144 10.18 5.82 1.66
C GLN A 144 10.54 4.35 1.89
N ARG A 145 11.83 3.99 1.91
CA ARG A 145 12.31 2.64 2.25
C ARG A 145 11.90 2.24 3.67
N VAL A 146 11.98 3.15 4.65
CA VAL A 146 11.46 2.92 6.01
C VAL A 146 9.96 2.67 5.99
N ALA A 147 9.18 3.45 5.21
CA ALA A 147 7.73 3.26 5.10
C ALA A 147 7.37 1.89 4.50
N ILE A 148 8.15 1.42 3.51
CA ILE A 148 7.99 0.08 2.93
C ILE A 148 8.35 -1.00 3.97
N ALA A 149 9.50 -0.91 4.64
CA ALA A 149 9.90 -1.87 5.68
C ALA A 149 8.86 -1.94 6.81
N ARG A 150 8.30 -0.80 7.22
CA ARG A 150 7.21 -0.73 8.19
C ARG A 150 5.96 -1.46 7.69
N ALA A 151 5.57 -1.27 6.44
CA ALA A 151 4.43 -1.97 5.85
C ALA A 151 4.63 -3.48 5.78
N LEU A 152 5.89 -3.95 5.65
CA LEU A 152 6.27 -5.36 5.62
C LEU A 152 6.42 -6.00 7.01
N SER A 153 6.41 -5.21 8.07
CA SER A 153 6.83 -5.62 9.42
C SER A 153 6.04 -6.79 10.02
N TYR A 154 4.80 -6.95 9.65
CA TYR A 154 3.92 -8.05 10.07
C TYR A 154 3.62 -9.07 8.96
N ALA A 155 4.45 -9.10 7.91
CA ALA A 155 4.40 -10.05 6.79
C ALA A 155 3.05 -10.11 6.05
N PRO A 156 2.44 -8.98 5.64
CA PRO A 156 1.15 -8.99 4.95
C PRO A 156 1.24 -9.68 3.58
N ASP A 157 0.11 -10.20 3.10
CA ASP A 157 0.00 -10.78 1.75
C ASP A 157 -0.10 -9.71 0.65
N ILE A 158 -0.68 -8.56 0.99
CA ILE A 158 -1.00 -7.48 0.04
C ILE A 158 -0.30 -6.20 0.47
N ILE A 159 0.36 -5.54 -0.48
CA ILE A 159 0.95 -4.22 -0.30
C ILE A 159 0.17 -3.22 -1.15
N LEU A 160 -0.38 -2.22 -0.49
CA LEU A 160 -1.04 -1.08 -1.13
C LEU A 160 -0.12 0.14 -1.05
N ALA A 161 0.09 0.86 -2.15
CA ALA A 161 0.92 2.06 -2.15
C ALA A 161 0.24 3.21 -2.88
N ASP A 162 0.07 4.34 -2.18
CA ASP A 162 -0.51 5.57 -2.72
C ASP A 162 0.61 6.51 -3.16
N GLU A 163 0.77 6.69 -4.48
CA GLU A 163 1.79 7.56 -5.12
C GLU A 163 3.20 7.39 -4.51
N PRO A 164 3.72 6.15 -4.42
CA PRO A 164 4.90 5.85 -3.60
C PRO A 164 6.19 6.50 -4.09
N THR A 165 6.20 7.08 -5.27
CA THR A 165 7.37 7.71 -5.89
C THR A 165 7.14 9.17 -6.28
N GLY A 166 5.98 9.74 -5.94
CA GLY A 166 5.56 11.07 -6.42
C GLY A 166 6.44 12.25 -5.96
N ASN A 167 7.27 12.06 -4.95
CA ASN A 167 8.17 13.10 -4.40
C ASN A 167 9.66 12.73 -4.56
N LEU A 168 9.99 11.78 -5.43
CA LEU A 168 11.34 11.25 -5.60
C LEU A 168 11.89 11.60 -6.99
N ASP A 169 13.22 11.70 -7.10
CA ASP A 169 13.89 11.78 -8.39
C ASP A 169 13.80 10.46 -9.17
N ALA A 170 14.12 10.50 -10.47
CA ALA A 170 13.94 9.35 -11.36
C ALA A 170 14.78 8.12 -10.97
N GLU A 171 15.99 8.31 -10.44
CA GLU A 171 16.88 7.24 -10.02
C GLU A 171 16.29 6.54 -8.78
N THR A 172 15.98 7.31 -7.74
CA THR A 172 15.32 6.82 -6.51
C THR A 172 13.96 6.17 -6.81
N GLN A 173 13.17 6.75 -7.76
CA GLN A 173 11.92 6.15 -8.21
C GLN A 173 12.14 4.72 -8.72
N ASN A 174 13.13 4.53 -9.60
CA ASN A 174 13.42 3.19 -10.15
C ASN A 174 13.84 2.20 -9.07
N GLU A 175 14.64 2.64 -8.09
CA GLU A 175 15.03 1.79 -6.96
C GLU A 175 13.83 1.37 -6.11
N ILE A 176 12.92 2.30 -5.78
CA ILE A 176 11.70 1.99 -5.05
C ILE A 176 10.78 1.04 -5.83
N MET A 177 10.65 1.25 -7.14
CA MET A 177 9.85 0.35 -8.00
C MET A 177 10.45 -1.05 -8.08
N ASN A 178 11.77 -1.19 -8.08
CA ASN A 178 12.44 -2.49 -8.03
C ASN A 178 12.14 -3.22 -6.71
N ILE A 179 12.12 -2.51 -5.56
CA ILE A 179 11.70 -3.13 -4.28
C ILE A 179 10.28 -3.71 -4.40
N PHE A 180 9.32 -2.97 -4.98
CA PHE A 180 7.96 -3.49 -5.18
C PHE A 180 7.92 -4.69 -6.13
N ARG A 181 8.74 -4.69 -7.18
CA ARG A 181 8.87 -5.83 -8.11
C ARG A 181 9.41 -7.07 -7.41
N ASP A 182 10.44 -6.91 -6.57
CA ASP A 182 11.01 -7.99 -5.78
C ASP A 182 9.99 -8.56 -4.79
N LEU A 183 9.17 -7.71 -4.17
CA LEU A 183 8.08 -8.15 -3.30
C LEU A 183 7.02 -8.96 -4.07
N ALA A 184 6.67 -8.54 -5.27
CA ALA A 184 5.76 -9.32 -6.13
C ALA A 184 6.38 -10.67 -6.51
N SER A 185 7.66 -10.70 -6.94
CA SER A 185 8.37 -11.95 -7.27
C SER A 185 8.44 -12.93 -6.08
N GLN A 186 8.43 -12.44 -4.85
CA GLN A 186 8.35 -13.22 -3.60
C GLN A 186 6.92 -13.68 -3.27
N GLY A 187 5.96 -13.48 -4.17
CA GLY A 187 4.59 -13.96 -4.04
C GLY A 187 3.63 -13.00 -3.36
N LYS A 188 4.01 -11.74 -3.08
CA LYS A 188 3.06 -10.73 -2.59
C LYS A 188 2.20 -10.18 -3.72
N CYS A 189 0.99 -9.73 -3.39
CA CYS A 189 0.19 -8.91 -4.29
C CYS A 189 0.53 -7.44 -4.04
N VAL A 190 1.01 -6.74 -5.05
CA VAL A 190 1.38 -5.32 -4.95
C VAL A 190 0.41 -4.49 -5.78
N ILE A 191 -0.25 -3.52 -5.15
CA ILE A 191 -1.22 -2.63 -5.80
C ILE A 191 -0.77 -1.19 -5.58
N LEU A 192 -0.36 -0.55 -6.67
CA LEU A 192 0.09 0.83 -6.68
C LEU A 192 -1.03 1.74 -7.20
N VAL A 193 -1.15 2.91 -6.63
CA VAL A 193 -1.92 4.02 -7.21
C VAL A 193 -0.92 5.03 -7.71
N SER A 194 -1.00 5.41 -8.99
CA SER A 194 -0.12 6.44 -9.55
C SER A 194 -0.77 7.18 -10.71
N HIS A 195 -0.26 8.39 -10.97
CA HIS A 195 -0.56 9.16 -12.17
C HIS A 195 0.63 9.18 -13.15
N SER A 196 1.80 8.59 -12.77
CA SER A 196 2.99 8.49 -13.61
C SER A 196 2.84 7.36 -14.64
N PRO A 197 2.97 7.66 -15.95
CA PRO A 197 2.99 6.64 -16.99
C PRO A 197 4.18 5.67 -16.84
N GLU A 198 5.32 6.18 -16.35
CA GLU A 198 6.54 5.40 -16.13
C GLU A 198 6.30 4.33 -15.06
N VAL A 199 5.69 4.70 -13.93
CA VAL A 199 5.31 3.76 -12.86
C VAL A 199 4.32 2.72 -13.40
N ALA A 200 3.33 3.15 -14.17
CA ALA A 200 2.34 2.25 -14.75
C ALA A 200 2.95 1.26 -15.75
N ALA A 201 3.97 1.69 -16.52
CA ALA A 201 4.68 0.83 -17.47
C ALA A 201 5.55 -0.24 -16.79
N MET A 202 5.92 -0.04 -15.51
CA MET A 202 6.69 -1.00 -14.72
C MET A 202 5.81 -2.08 -14.07
N CYS A 203 4.48 -1.97 -14.12
CA CYS A 203 3.55 -2.92 -13.52
C CYS A 203 3.10 -3.99 -14.52
N ASP A 204 2.71 -5.17 -14.02
CA ASP A 204 2.26 -6.29 -14.84
C ASP A 204 0.88 -6.02 -15.46
N GLU A 205 0.00 -5.35 -14.69
CA GLU A 205 -1.35 -5.01 -15.14
C GLU A 205 -1.71 -3.58 -14.74
N ARG A 206 -2.53 -2.94 -15.57
CA ARG A 206 -3.00 -1.57 -15.36
C ARG A 206 -4.52 -1.51 -15.35
N TYR A 207 -5.09 -0.93 -14.29
CA TYR A 207 -6.50 -0.60 -14.19
C TYR A 207 -6.71 0.91 -14.31
N GLU A 208 -7.62 1.32 -15.17
CA GLU A 208 -7.94 2.74 -15.33
C GLU A 208 -9.22 3.08 -14.55
N LEU A 209 -9.09 3.99 -13.59
CA LEU A 209 -10.22 4.50 -12.82
C LEU A 209 -10.75 5.78 -13.49
N VAL A 210 -11.95 5.68 -14.04
CA VAL A 210 -12.62 6.79 -14.75
C VAL A 210 -13.28 7.72 -13.73
N LYS A 211 -13.03 9.02 -13.86
CA LYS A 211 -13.70 10.03 -13.04
C LYS A 211 -15.19 10.09 -13.41
N LEU A 212 -16.07 9.93 -12.43
CA LEU A 212 -17.51 10.11 -12.65
C LEU A 212 -17.80 11.58 -13.03
N GLY A 213 -18.57 11.75 -14.10
CA GLY A 213 -19.06 13.08 -14.52
C GLY A 213 -19.90 13.69 -13.40
N ARG A 214 -19.69 14.98 -13.09
CA ARG A 214 -20.67 15.70 -12.27
C ARG A 214 -22.01 15.70 -13.02
N THR A 215 -23.00 15.00 -12.50
CA THR A 215 -24.39 15.21 -12.96
C THR A 215 -24.71 16.67 -12.69
N LYS A 216 -24.74 17.50 -13.76
CA LYS A 216 -25.29 18.86 -13.63
C LYS A 216 -26.76 18.69 -13.21
N LYS A 217 -27.09 19.19 -12.02
CA LYS A 217 -28.49 19.44 -11.66
C LYS A 217 -28.99 20.62 -12.44
#